data_4205e12a71d3088aa298d01c269b1f7c
#
_entry.id   4205e12a71d3088aa298d01c269b1f7c
#
_cell.length_a   1.000
_cell.length_b   1.000
_cell.length_c   1.000
_cell.angle_alpha   90.00
_cell.angle_beta   90.00
_cell.angle_gamma   90.00
#
_symmetry.space_group_name_H-M   'P 1'
#
loop_
_entity.id
_entity.type
_entity.pdbx_description
1 polymer ?
#
loop_
_entity_poly.entity_id
_entity_poly.type
_entity_poly.pdbx_seq_one_letter_code
_entity_poly.pdbx_strand_id
1 'polypeptide(L)'
;MRAWDAEGKPRKPRVVCIGAQKAGTSWLHHQLNEHPKIWTTPFKEVHYFNARHCPEHQQLLPWHFREAVRATERRFRARGEEMPDEMVRYLVEMTADPMFTPKWYRQAFAPAPRGTLPLDTTPEYSTLPDAGVDEVADFLPRAKFIYLIRDPVARAISQL
;
A
#
# COMPACT_ATOMS: atom_id res chain seq x y z
N MET A 1 -2.19 18.25 6.28
CA MET A 1 -1.47 16.98 6.53
C MET A 1 -2.45 15.99 7.16
N ARG A 2 -2.37 14.71 6.80
CA ARG A 2 -3.23 13.68 7.41
C ARG A 2 -2.92 13.47 8.87
N ALA A 3 -3.93 13.05 9.61
CA ALA A 3 -3.72 12.60 10.97
C ALA A 3 -2.71 11.44 10.99
N TRP A 4 -1.75 11.53 11.87
CA TRP A 4 -0.62 10.62 12.01
C TRP A 4 -0.48 10.25 13.49
N ASP A 5 -0.39 8.96 13.78
CA ASP A 5 -0.15 8.46 15.13
C ASP A 5 1.31 8.01 15.23
N ALA A 6 2.18 8.89 15.71
CA ALA A 6 3.62 8.62 15.84
C ALA A 6 3.93 7.47 16.82
N GLU A 7 3.02 7.19 17.76
CA GLU A 7 3.13 6.10 18.73
C GLU A 7 2.26 4.89 18.35
N GLY A 8 1.78 4.88 17.11
CA GLY A 8 0.91 3.84 16.59
C GLY A 8 1.54 2.46 16.65
N LYS A 9 0.74 1.47 17.01
CA LYS A 9 1.20 0.07 17.09
C LYS A 9 1.04 -0.65 15.75
N PRO A 10 1.98 -1.55 15.39
CA PRO A 10 1.90 -2.36 14.19
C PRO A 10 0.55 -3.07 14.08
N ARG A 11 -0.13 -2.91 12.94
CA ARG A 11 -1.47 -3.46 12.69
C ARG A 11 -1.64 -3.91 11.24
N LYS A 12 -2.66 -4.69 11.00
CA LYS A 12 -3.03 -5.13 9.65
C LYS A 12 -3.99 -4.12 9.00
N PRO A 13 -4.00 -3.99 7.66
CA PRO A 13 -5.04 -3.21 6.98
C PRO A 13 -6.42 -3.82 7.22
N ARG A 14 -7.42 -2.99 7.16
CA ARG A 14 -8.84 -3.38 7.31
C ARG A 14 -9.59 -3.28 5.98
N VAL A 15 -9.01 -2.60 5.02
CA VAL A 15 -9.48 -2.52 3.64
C VAL A 15 -8.30 -2.79 2.71
N VAL A 16 -8.51 -3.59 1.69
CA VAL A 16 -7.50 -3.91 0.69
C VAL A 16 -8.10 -3.76 -0.71
N CYS A 17 -7.55 -2.85 -1.51
CA CYS A 17 -7.90 -2.76 -2.93
C CYS A 17 -6.94 -3.67 -3.71
N ILE A 18 -7.46 -4.81 -4.16
CA ILE A 18 -6.69 -5.89 -4.81
C ILE A 18 -6.67 -5.81 -6.33
N GLY A 19 -7.37 -4.86 -6.94
CA GLY A 19 -7.42 -4.75 -8.41
C GLY A 19 -8.64 -4.00 -8.94
N ALA A 20 -8.84 -4.04 -10.27
CA ALA A 20 -7.86 -4.53 -11.22
C ALA A 20 -6.87 -3.42 -11.60
N GLN A 21 -5.66 -3.80 -12.02
CA GLN A 21 -4.74 -2.82 -12.61
C GLN A 21 -5.39 -2.08 -13.78
N LYS A 22 -5.12 -0.78 -13.90
CA LYS A 22 -5.71 0.12 -14.93
C LYS A 22 -7.24 0.27 -14.89
N ALA A 23 -7.88 -0.15 -13.79
CA ALA A 23 -9.32 0.02 -13.59
C ALA A 23 -9.71 1.29 -12.81
N GLY A 24 -8.76 2.18 -12.51
CA GLY A 24 -9.04 3.41 -11.75
C GLY A 24 -8.67 3.33 -10.26
N THR A 25 -7.85 2.36 -9.86
CA THR A 25 -7.44 2.17 -8.46
C THR A 25 -6.69 3.36 -7.88
N SER A 26 -5.96 4.14 -8.70
CA SER A 26 -5.31 5.38 -8.24
C SER A 26 -6.34 6.46 -7.92
N TRP A 27 -7.37 6.61 -8.74
CA TRP A 27 -8.48 7.52 -8.46
C TRP A 27 -9.21 7.12 -7.16
N LEU A 28 -9.55 5.83 -7.02
CA LEU A 28 -10.17 5.31 -5.79
C LEU A 28 -9.29 5.58 -4.57
N HIS A 29 -8.00 5.31 -4.67
CA HIS A 29 -7.04 5.56 -3.60
C HIS A 29 -7.07 7.04 -3.18
N HIS A 30 -7.07 7.97 -4.12
CA HIS A 30 -7.16 9.41 -3.83
C HIS A 30 -8.47 9.78 -3.17
N GLN A 31 -9.61 9.26 -3.65
CA GLN A 31 -10.92 9.55 -3.04
C GLN A 31 -11.02 8.99 -1.62
N LEU A 32 -10.60 7.76 -1.42
CA LEU A 32 -10.57 7.15 -0.07
C LEU A 32 -9.56 7.84 0.85
N ASN A 33 -8.49 8.39 0.27
CA ASN A 33 -7.51 9.19 0.97
C ASN A 33 -8.12 10.45 1.60
N GLU A 34 -9.15 11.04 1.04
CA GLU A 34 -9.86 12.20 1.60
C GLU A 34 -10.93 11.80 2.64
N HIS A 35 -11.25 10.52 2.75
CA HIS A 35 -12.29 10.07 3.68
C HIS A 35 -11.78 10.07 5.14
N PRO A 36 -12.49 10.69 6.10
CA PRO A 36 -11.99 10.91 7.46
C PRO A 36 -11.73 9.64 8.26
N LYS A 37 -12.37 8.52 7.88
CA LYS A 37 -12.21 7.22 8.55
C LYS A 37 -11.28 6.25 7.81
N ILE A 38 -10.73 6.63 6.68
CA ILE A 38 -9.76 5.81 5.94
C ILE A 38 -8.36 6.41 6.11
N TRP A 39 -7.40 5.58 6.41
CA TRP A 39 -6.00 5.97 6.44
C TRP A 39 -5.21 5.17 5.39
N THR A 40 -4.39 5.84 4.60
CA THR A 40 -3.51 5.23 3.61
C THR A 40 -2.05 5.47 3.97
N THR A 41 -1.18 4.55 3.60
CA THR A 41 0.27 4.77 3.66
C THR A 41 0.67 5.98 2.81
N PRO A 42 1.76 6.69 3.14
CA PRO A 42 2.26 7.81 2.33
C PRO A 42 2.77 7.37 0.94
N PHE A 43 3.06 6.11 0.77
CA PHE A 43 3.37 5.46 -0.51
C PHE A 43 2.21 4.54 -0.93
N LYS A 44 2.02 4.38 -2.23
CA LYS A 44 1.05 3.43 -2.80
C LYS A 44 1.75 2.11 -3.15
N GLU A 45 0.99 1.02 -3.10
CA GLU A 45 1.39 -0.33 -3.50
C GLU A 45 2.48 -0.92 -2.58
N VAL A 46 2.00 -1.63 -1.56
CA VAL A 46 2.86 -2.25 -0.53
C VAL A 46 3.52 -3.54 -1.05
N HIS A 47 2.86 -4.25 -1.98
CA HIS A 47 3.35 -5.48 -2.64
C HIS A 47 3.80 -6.61 -1.71
N TYR A 48 3.36 -6.61 -0.45
CA TYR A 48 3.79 -7.62 0.52
C TYR A 48 3.56 -9.06 0.06
N PHE A 49 2.36 -9.37 -0.42
CA PHE A 49 2.03 -10.72 -0.88
C PHE A 49 2.67 -11.05 -2.24
N ASN A 50 2.83 -10.06 -3.15
CA ASN A 50 3.56 -10.30 -4.39
C ASN A 50 5.03 -10.66 -4.14
N ALA A 51 5.69 -9.98 -3.19
CA ALA A 51 7.06 -10.28 -2.83
C ALA A 51 7.24 -11.72 -2.28
N ARG A 52 6.20 -12.32 -1.74
CA ARG A 52 6.23 -13.65 -1.16
C ARG A 52 5.83 -14.77 -2.14
N HIS A 53 4.93 -14.48 -3.06
CA HIS A 53 4.29 -15.46 -3.92
C HIS A 53 4.53 -15.30 -5.41
N CYS A 54 5.17 -14.20 -5.85
CA CYS A 54 5.51 -13.94 -7.24
C CYS A 54 7.02 -13.86 -7.41
N PRO A 55 7.72 -14.98 -7.66
CA PRO A 55 9.19 -15.02 -7.74
C PRO A 55 9.78 -14.04 -8.76
N GLU A 56 9.07 -13.81 -9.86
CA GLU A 56 9.44 -12.88 -10.91
C GLU A 56 9.54 -11.42 -10.43
N HIS A 57 8.85 -11.07 -9.35
CA HIS A 57 8.86 -9.74 -8.75
C HIS A 57 9.87 -9.58 -7.61
N GLN A 58 10.28 -10.66 -6.96
CA GLN A 58 11.06 -10.64 -5.71
C GLN A 58 12.34 -9.80 -5.80
N GLN A 59 13.06 -9.87 -6.92
CA GLN A 59 14.32 -9.14 -7.08
C GLN A 59 14.13 -7.63 -7.29
N LEU A 60 13.01 -7.23 -7.92
CA LEU A 60 12.75 -5.85 -8.30
C LEU A 60 11.94 -5.08 -7.25
N LEU A 61 11.09 -5.77 -6.49
CA LEU A 61 10.19 -5.12 -5.52
C LEU A 61 10.89 -4.27 -4.47
N PRO A 62 12.04 -4.68 -3.88
CA PRO A 62 12.74 -3.82 -2.92
C PRO A 62 13.19 -2.49 -3.54
N TRP A 63 13.65 -2.52 -4.78
CA TRP A 63 14.04 -1.32 -5.51
C TRP A 63 12.80 -0.46 -5.85
N HIS A 64 11.74 -1.05 -6.39
CA HIS A 64 10.49 -0.36 -6.70
C HIS A 64 9.88 0.29 -5.47
N PHE A 65 9.89 -0.41 -4.33
CA PHE A 65 9.38 0.13 -3.07
C PHE A 65 10.19 1.36 -2.61
N ARG A 66 11.51 1.28 -2.64
CA ARG A 66 12.39 2.42 -2.31
C ARG A 66 12.14 3.62 -3.24
N GLU A 67 11.89 3.37 -4.53
CA GLU A 67 11.52 4.45 -5.47
C GLU A 67 10.13 5.05 -5.16
N ALA A 68 9.16 4.27 -4.74
CA ALA A 68 7.85 4.79 -4.31
C ALA A 68 7.98 5.69 -3.07
N VAL A 69 8.86 5.33 -2.13
CA VAL A 69 9.19 6.16 -0.97
C VAL A 69 9.86 7.47 -1.41
N ARG A 70 10.88 7.41 -2.27
CA ARG A 70 11.54 8.61 -2.83
C ARG A 70 10.57 9.50 -3.62
N ALA A 71 9.59 8.90 -4.30
CA ALA A 71 8.55 9.67 -4.98
C ALA A 71 7.65 10.43 -3.98
N THR A 72 7.47 9.90 -2.77
CA THR A 72 6.78 10.60 -1.69
C THR A 72 7.57 11.82 -1.22
N GLU A 73 8.88 11.68 -1.00
CA GLU A 73 9.77 12.79 -0.66
C GLU A 73 9.78 13.88 -1.74
N ARG A 74 9.88 13.47 -3.02
CA ARG A 74 9.81 14.42 -4.15
C ARG A 74 8.52 15.21 -4.17
N ARG A 75 7.38 14.59 -3.81
CA ARG A 75 6.07 15.28 -3.74
C ARG A 75 6.02 16.35 -2.66
N PHE A 76 6.58 16.11 -1.48
CA PHE A 76 6.70 17.13 -0.44
C PHE A 76 7.56 18.29 -0.90
N ARG A 77 8.74 18.01 -1.43
CA ARG A 77 9.67 19.03 -1.97
C ARG A 77 9.04 19.86 -3.09
N ALA A 78 8.30 19.24 -4.01
CA ALA A 78 7.64 19.95 -5.11
C ALA A 78 6.53 20.90 -4.64
N ARG A 79 5.96 20.69 -3.44
CA ARG A 79 4.99 21.58 -2.82
C ARG A 79 5.62 22.63 -1.91
N GLY A 80 6.94 22.63 -1.76
CA GLY A 80 7.63 23.48 -0.79
C GLY A 80 7.33 23.13 0.67
N GLU A 81 6.88 21.90 0.92
CA GLU A 81 6.54 21.40 2.26
C GLU A 81 7.71 20.61 2.83
N GLU A 82 8.01 20.84 4.11
CA GLU A 82 8.93 19.98 4.86
C GLU A 82 8.19 18.72 5.34
N MET A 83 8.87 17.60 5.23
CA MET A 83 8.33 16.34 5.73
C MET A 83 8.54 16.27 7.26
N PRO A 84 7.50 15.93 8.05
CA PRO A 84 7.65 15.78 9.49
C PRO A 84 8.68 14.70 9.86
N ASP A 85 9.45 14.93 10.92
CA ASP A 85 10.51 14.03 11.37
C ASP A 85 10.02 12.60 11.65
N GLU A 86 8.82 12.47 12.22
CA GLU A 86 8.20 11.17 12.45
C GLU A 86 7.90 10.42 11.15
N MET A 87 7.53 11.12 10.08
CA MET A 87 7.32 10.51 8.77
C MET A 87 8.65 10.13 8.12
N VAL A 88 9.68 10.96 8.26
CA VAL A 88 11.02 10.64 7.77
C VAL A 88 11.53 9.36 8.44
N ARG A 89 11.46 9.28 9.78
CA ARG A 89 11.84 8.06 10.52
C ARG A 89 11.08 6.83 10.05
N TYR A 90 9.76 6.95 9.92
CA TYR A 90 8.93 5.86 9.41
C TYR A 90 9.36 5.40 8.01
N LEU A 91 9.60 6.32 7.08
CA LEU A 91 10.02 5.96 5.71
C LEU A 91 11.40 5.30 5.68
N VAL A 92 12.32 5.74 6.55
CA VAL A 92 13.64 5.10 6.74
C VAL A 92 13.46 3.67 7.24
N GLU A 93 12.63 3.45 8.27
CA GLU A 93 12.33 2.11 8.78
C GLU A 93 11.70 1.20 7.72
N MET A 94 10.77 1.74 6.93
CA MET A 94 10.09 0.97 5.87
C MET A 94 11.02 0.59 4.71
N THR A 95 12.12 1.31 4.51
CA THR A 95 13.12 1.00 3.46
C THR A 95 14.31 0.19 3.96
N ALA A 96 14.38 -0.08 5.26
CA ALA A 96 15.41 -0.91 5.87
C ALA A 96 15.11 -2.41 5.69
N ASP A 97 16.17 -3.20 5.50
CA ASP A 97 16.05 -4.67 5.44
C ASP A 97 15.95 -5.29 6.85
N PRO A 98 15.22 -6.40 7.02
CA PRO A 98 14.51 -7.16 5.98
C PRO A 98 13.11 -6.57 5.68
N MET A 99 12.86 -6.22 4.42
CA MET A 99 11.53 -5.83 3.93
C MET A 99 10.63 -7.06 3.70
N PHE A 100 9.35 -6.81 3.49
CA PHE A 100 8.32 -7.83 3.15
C PHE A 100 8.20 -8.98 4.15
N THR A 101 8.57 -8.75 5.41
CA THR A 101 8.25 -9.68 6.50
C THR A 101 6.85 -9.40 7.07
N PRO A 102 6.21 -10.37 7.78
CA PRO A 102 4.93 -10.12 8.45
C PRO A 102 4.98 -8.96 9.45
N LYS A 103 6.12 -8.73 10.10
CA LYS A 103 6.35 -7.60 11.00
C LYS A 103 6.40 -6.29 10.21
N TRP A 104 7.16 -6.25 9.14
CA TRP A 104 7.29 -5.10 8.24
C TRP A 104 5.93 -4.68 7.66
N TYR A 105 5.13 -5.65 7.19
CA TYR A 105 3.79 -5.34 6.65
C TYR A 105 2.86 -4.72 7.69
N ARG A 106 2.89 -5.20 8.94
CA ARG A 106 2.11 -4.58 10.02
C ARG A 106 2.64 -3.19 10.38
N GLN A 107 3.95 -2.98 10.32
CA GLN A 107 4.59 -1.69 10.58
C GLN A 107 4.15 -0.64 9.56
N ALA A 108 3.92 -1.02 8.30
CA ALA A 108 3.42 -0.11 7.28
C ALA A 108 2.12 0.61 7.68
N PHE A 109 1.29 0.01 8.54
CA PHE A 109 0.02 0.58 8.98
C PHE A 109 0.06 1.06 10.44
N ALA A 110 1.22 1.04 11.09
CA ALA A 110 1.35 1.49 12.48
C ALA A 110 0.89 2.94 12.68
N PRO A 111 1.26 3.91 11.80
CA PRO A 111 0.91 5.31 11.99
C PRO A 111 -0.58 5.64 11.77
N ALA A 112 -1.42 4.67 11.41
CA ALA A 112 -2.84 4.92 11.23
C ALA A 112 -3.49 5.31 12.56
N PRO A 113 -4.16 6.47 12.68
CA PRO A 113 -4.80 6.91 13.91
C PRO A 113 -5.87 5.93 14.41
N ARG A 114 -6.09 5.91 15.72
CA ARG A 114 -7.18 5.12 16.32
C ARG A 114 -8.52 5.55 15.72
N GLY A 115 -9.39 4.57 15.46
CA GLY A 115 -10.70 4.82 14.87
C GLY A 115 -10.69 4.94 13.34
N THR A 116 -9.52 4.90 12.69
CA THR A 116 -9.44 4.82 11.24
C THR A 116 -9.28 3.38 10.75
N LEU A 117 -9.63 3.16 9.50
CA LEU A 117 -9.45 1.88 8.78
C LEU A 117 -8.23 2.01 7.87
N PRO A 118 -7.11 1.33 8.18
CA PRO A 118 -5.95 1.33 7.31
C PRO A 118 -6.28 0.63 5.98
N LEU A 119 -5.88 1.26 4.87
CA LEU A 119 -6.10 0.80 3.50
C LEU A 119 -4.77 0.43 2.85
N ASP A 120 -4.68 -0.80 2.35
CA ASP A 120 -3.68 -1.21 1.37
C ASP A 120 -4.26 -1.11 -0.03
N THR A 121 -3.60 -0.40 -0.94
CA THR A 121 -3.98 -0.32 -2.35
C THR A 121 -2.88 -0.90 -3.20
N THR A 122 -2.95 -2.20 -3.42
CA THR A 122 -2.01 -2.95 -4.25
C THR A 122 -2.79 -3.74 -5.32
N PRO A 123 -3.09 -3.14 -6.47
CA PRO A 123 -3.93 -3.76 -7.50
C PRO A 123 -3.36 -5.05 -8.08
N GLU A 124 -2.07 -5.26 -7.93
CA GLU A 124 -1.39 -6.45 -8.41
C GLU A 124 -1.69 -7.70 -7.57
N TYR A 125 -2.30 -7.56 -6.40
CA TYR A 125 -2.78 -8.73 -5.65
C TYR A 125 -3.83 -9.55 -6.42
N SER A 126 -4.47 -8.98 -7.43
CA SER A 126 -5.38 -9.72 -8.32
C SER A 126 -4.69 -10.79 -9.18
N THR A 127 -3.37 -10.81 -9.23
CA THR A 127 -2.57 -11.77 -9.99
C THR A 127 -1.87 -12.80 -9.11
N LEU A 128 -2.18 -12.82 -7.82
CA LEU A 128 -1.59 -13.79 -6.90
C LEU A 128 -1.99 -15.22 -7.28
N PRO A 129 -1.08 -16.18 -7.18
CA PRO A 129 -1.42 -17.60 -7.27
C PRO A 129 -2.27 -18.05 -6.07
N ASP A 130 -2.92 -19.20 -6.16
CA ASP A 130 -3.83 -19.72 -5.13
C ASP A 130 -3.21 -19.71 -3.74
N ALA A 131 -1.96 -20.15 -3.59
CA ALA A 131 -1.25 -20.10 -2.31
C ALA A 131 -1.09 -18.68 -1.75
N GLY A 132 -0.99 -17.68 -2.61
CA GLY A 132 -0.97 -16.27 -2.21
C GLY A 132 -2.34 -15.80 -1.76
N VAL A 133 -3.39 -16.24 -2.42
CA VAL A 133 -4.79 -15.95 -2.04
C VAL A 133 -5.10 -16.57 -0.67
N ASP A 134 -4.68 -17.81 -0.44
CA ASP A 134 -4.84 -18.51 0.85
C ASP A 134 -4.12 -17.75 1.97
N GLU A 135 -2.85 -17.33 1.74
CA GLU A 135 -2.14 -16.52 2.75
C GLU A 135 -2.86 -15.19 3.02
N VAL A 136 -3.41 -14.52 1.99
CA VAL A 136 -4.19 -13.29 2.18
C VAL A 136 -5.40 -13.56 3.07
N ALA A 137 -6.15 -14.63 2.82
CA ALA A 137 -7.33 -14.99 3.59
C ALA A 137 -6.98 -15.28 5.07
N ASP A 138 -5.95 -16.06 5.30
CA ASP A 138 -5.49 -16.43 6.65
C ASP A 138 -4.88 -15.25 7.40
N PHE A 139 -4.09 -14.44 6.68
CA PHE A 139 -3.41 -13.31 7.29
C PHE A 139 -4.35 -12.12 7.53
N LEU A 140 -5.35 -11.92 6.67
CA LEU A 140 -6.28 -10.78 6.74
C LEU A 140 -7.76 -11.20 6.91
N PRO A 141 -8.12 -12.07 7.89
CA PRO A 141 -9.47 -12.67 7.98
C PRO A 141 -10.59 -11.66 8.25
N ARG A 142 -10.25 -10.41 8.60
CA ARG A 142 -11.21 -9.34 8.90
C ARG A 142 -11.13 -8.17 7.92
N ALA A 143 -10.32 -8.27 6.88
CA ALA A 143 -10.23 -7.22 5.87
C ALA A 143 -11.43 -7.27 4.91
N LYS A 144 -11.80 -6.10 4.41
CA LYS A 144 -12.72 -5.97 3.29
C LYS A 144 -11.92 -5.77 2.02
N PHE A 145 -12.26 -6.52 0.98
CA PHE A 145 -11.57 -6.46 -0.29
C PHE A 145 -12.38 -5.64 -1.30
N ILE A 146 -11.68 -4.82 -2.07
CA ILE A 146 -12.24 -4.02 -3.16
C ILE A 146 -11.58 -4.47 -4.46
N TYR A 147 -12.40 -4.81 -5.44
CA TYR A 147 -11.97 -5.11 -6.80
C TYR A 147 -12.75 -4.23 -7.78
N LEU A 148 -12.06 -3.36 -8.51
CA LEU A 148 -12.66 -2.49 -9.51
C LEU A 148 -12.77 -3.21 -10.85
N ILE A 149 -13.96 -3.19 -11.43
CA ILE A 149 -14.20 -3.74 -12.76
C ILE A 149 -14.26 -2.58 -13.76
N ARG A 150 -13.57 -2.73 -14.88
CA ARG A 150 -13.57 -1.79 -15.99
C ARG A 150 -13.74 -2.57 -17.28
N ASP A 151 -14.32 -1.95 -18.30
CA ASP A 151 -14.36 -2.50 -19.66
C ASP A 151 -12.99 -3.04 -20.07
N PRO A 152 -12.90 -4.31 -20.52
CA PRO A 152 -11.61 -4.95 -20.78
C PRO A 152 -10.82 -4.29 -21.90
N VAL A 153 -11.49 -3.76 -22.93
CA VAL A 153 -10.85 -3.06 -24.05
C VAL A 153 -10.25 -1.74 -23.55
N ALA A 154 -11.07 -0.93 -22.84
CA ALA A 154 -10.59 0.32 -22.26
C ALA A 154 -9.47 0.12 -21.24
N ARG A 155 -9.48 -1.01 -20.51
CA ARG A 155 -8.41 -1.39 -19.59
C ARG A 155 -7.12 -1.74 -20.34
N ALA A 156 -7.22 -2.55 -21.41
CA ALA A 156 -6.06 -2.94 -22.22
C ALA A 156 -5.42 -1.71 -22.90
N ILE A 157 -6.21 -0.82 -23.48
CA ILE A 157 -5.71 0.45 -24.06
C ILE A 157 -4.98 1.29 -23.00
N SER A 158 -5.47 1.31 -21.77
CA SER A 158 -4.83 2.06 -20.68
C SER A 158 -3.51 1.43 -20.20
N GLN A 159 -3.18 0.23 -20.62
CA GLN A 159 -1.93 -0.47 -20.29
C GLN A 159 -0.80 -0.12 -21.27
N LEU A 160 -1.16 0.26 -22.51
CA LEU A 160 -0.23 0.72 -23.55
C LEU A 160 0.32 2.11 -23.25
#